data_0a3540fb7e9ff60eeec3ac299de81521
#
_entry.id   0a3540fb7e9ff60eeec3ac299de81521
#
_cell.length_a   1.000
_cell.length_b   1.000
_cell.length_c   1.000
_cell.angle_alpha   90.00
_cell.angle_beta   90.00
_cell.angle_gamma   90.00
#
_symmetry.space_group_name_H-M   'P 1'
#
loop_
_entity.id
_entity.type
_entity.pdbx_description
1 polymer ?
#
loop_
_entity_poly.entity_id
_entity_poly.type
_entity_poly.pdbx_seq_one_letter_code
_entity_poly.pdbx_strand_id
1 'polypeptide(L)'
;MKLSCSCCFCLKGEKDMKRFYTAESVTEGHPDKLSDLIADSILDECLKGDPEARVACEVLATKGTVLLAGEITSKYEPDVLAVAEDVVEKVGYQAGEILFDALIHQQSPDIAQGVQNSMESRKQHAAGEEWKMGAGDQGVMTGYACSETKQFLPLPVVLAHRIVRELSACRISEYIQGLLPDGKAQVTVEYEDGKPVRLDTVIVSCQHAEEKSQKDLEREIRQKVLRPALRLLPPDEDTRILINPSGKFVVGGLDADTGLTGRKLMVDCYGSIAPHGGGAFSGKDATKVDRSGAYMARYIAKNMVAAGLAEKCLVSLAYAIGVAEPVMVQVDTFGTGTVCADDCLAAAIPLVFGLTPKQIIDHFKLQRPIYGQTAVFGHFGRKEFPWERTDKVEALRSALL
;
A
#
# COMPACT_ATOMS: atom_id res chain seq x y z
N MET A 1 -18.51 -57.16 2.68
CA MET A 1 -19.15 -56.10 1.89
C MET A 1 -18.09 -55.05 1.64
N LYS A 2 -17.39 -55.13 0.50
CA LYS A 2 -16.36 -54.14 0.11
C LYS A 2 -17.03 -53.00 -0.61
N LEU A 3 -17.05 -51.80 -0.03
CA LEU A 3 -17.41 -50.57 -0.70
C LEU A 3 -16.27 -50.13 -1.61
N SER A 4 -16.45 -50.29 -2.91
CA SER A 4 -15.56 -49.73 -3.93
C SER A 4 -15.91 -48.22 -4.08
N CYS A 5 -15.01 -47.37 -3.63
CA CYS A 5 -15.09 -45.95 -3.90
C CYS A 5 -14.55 -45.70 -5.33
N SER A 6 -15.46 -45.59 -6.30
CA SER A 6 -15.17 -45.20 -7.69
C SER A 6 -15.25 -43.68 -7.86
N CYS A 7 -14.27 -42.95 -7.37
CA CYS A 7 -14.08 -41.52 -7.65
C CYS A 7 -12.60 -41.19 -7.86
N CYS A 8 -11.90 -42.00 -8.66
CA CYS A 8 -10.67 -41.58 -9.28
C CYS A 8 -10.99 -41.17 -10.73
N PHE A 9 -11.57 -39.98 -10.92
CA PHE A 9 -11.45 -39.28 -12.20
C PHE A 9 -10.03 -38.73 -12.27
N CYS A 10 -9.13 -39.53 -12.81
CA CYS A 10 -7.83 -39.07 -13.27
C CYS A 10 -8.10 -38.13 -14.45
N LEU A 11 -8.18 -36.82 -14.19
CA LEU A 11 -8.23 -35.81 -15.24
C LEU A 11 -6.87 -35.83 -15.97
N LYS A 12 -6.76 -36.62 -17.00
CA LYS A 12 -5.76 -36.45 -18.03
C LYS A 12 -6.11 -35.21 -18.83
N GLY A 13 -5.22 -34.24 -18.80
CA GLY A 13 -5.29 -32.97 -19.54
C GLY A 13 -5.50 -31.83 -18.56
N GLU A 14 -4.42 -31.24 -18.05
CA GLU A 14 -4.44 -29.86 -17.58
C GLU A 14 -4.84 -28.99 -18.78
N LYS A 15 -6.13 -28.77 -18.93
CA LYS A 15 -6.63 -27.66 -19.73
C LYS A 15 -6.20 -26.39 -19.01
N ASP A 16 -5.64 -25.45 -19.77
CA ASP A 16 -5.32 -24.09 -19.36
C ASP A 16 -6.32 -23.56 -18.32
N MET A 17 -5.88 -23.48 -17.05
CA MET A 17 -6.79 -23.01 -16.00
C MET A 17 -6.89 -21.50 -16.08
N LYS A 18 -7.98 -21.03 -16.69
CA LYS A 18 -8.33 -19.61 -16.67
C LYS A 18 -8.56 -19.17 -15.23
N ARG A 19 -7.88 -18.12 -14.82
CA ARG A 19 -8.06 -17.45 -13.53
C ARG A 19 -8.32 -15.97 -13.75
N PHE A 20 -9.05 -15.36 -12.83
CA PHE A 20 -9.30 -13.92 -12.85
C PHE A 20 -8.75 -13.30 -11.58
N TYR A 21 -7.99 -12.22 -11.76
CA TYR A 21 -7.54 -11.40 -10.63
C TYR A 21 -8.06 -9.99 -10.78
N THR A 22 -8.57 -9.47 -9.67
CA THR A 22 -9.16 -8.14 -9.60
C THR A 22 -8.38 -7.28 -8.63
N ALA A 23 -8.14 -6.03 -9.00
CA ALA A 23 -7.62 -5.01 -8.11
C ALA A 23 -8.44 -3.73 -8.24
N GLU A 24 -8.48 -2.97 -7.15
CA GLU A 24 -9.11 -1.67 -7.12
C GLU A 24 -8.13 -0.58 -6.71
N SER A 25 -8.45 0.66 -7.03
CA SER A 25 -7.78 1.85 -6.55
C SER A 25 -8.76 3.00 -6.46
N VAL A 26 -8.44 4.00 -5.66
CA VAL A 26 -9.28 5.18 -5.44
C VAL A 26 -8.47 6.46 -5.58
N THR A 27 -9.17 7.57 -5.87
CA THR A 27 -8.57 8.90 -5.92
C THR A 27 -8.27 9.45 -4.52
N GLU A 28 -7.53 10.55 -4.47
CA GLU A 28 -7.23 11.27 -3.23
C GLU A 28 -8.46 11.82 -2.51
N GLY A 29 -9.55 12.04 -3.25
CA GLY A 29 -10.82 12.53 -2.69
C GLY A 29 -11.75 11.44 -2.18
N HIS A 30 -11.41 10.16 -2.31
CA HIS A 30 -12.16 9.10 -1.64
C HIS A 30 -12.03 9.26 -0.12
N PRO A 31 -13.12 9.20 0.69
CA PRO A 31 -13.06 9.49 2.13
C PRO A 31 -11.99 8.75 2.91
N ASP A 32 -11.81 7.45 2.68
CA ASP A 32 -10.75 6.67 3.34
C ASP A 32 -9.34 7.17 2.93
N LYS A 33 -9.14 7.52 1.66
CA LYS A 33 -7.83 8.00 1.19
C LYS A 33 -7.55 9.45 1.59
N LEU A 34 -8.56 10.26 1.72
CA LEU A 34 -8.44 11.58 2.33
C LEU A 34 -8.00 11.45 3.80
N SER A 35 -8.59 10.51 4.56
CA SER A 35 -8.18 10.24 5.94
C SER A 35 -6.72 9.78 6.02
N ASP A 36 -6.29 8.88 5.15
CA ASP A 36 -4.89 8.43 5.05
C ASP A 36 -3.95 9.59 4.70
N LEU A 37 -4.35 10.46 3.77
CA LEU A 37 -3.55 11.61 3.33
C LEU A 37 -3.41 12.65 4.43
N ILE A 38 -4.47 12.94 5.19
CA ILE A 38 -4.41 13.83 6.36
C ILE A 38 -3.45 13.26 7.41
N ALA A 39 -3.61 11.97 7.78
CA ALA A 39 -2.78 11.33 8.79
C ALA A 39 -1.29 11.33 8.41
N ASP A 40 -0.95 11.03 7.16
CA ASP A 40 0.43 11.05 6.67
C ASP A 40 0.99 12.46 6.49
N SER A 41 0.15 13.45 6.20
CA SER A 41 0.57 14.86 6.15
C SER A 41 0.90 15.41 7.54
N ILE A 42 0.14 14.99 8.57
CA ILE A 42 0.46 15.31 9.98
C ILE A 42 1.79 14.65 10.38
N LEU A 43 2.01 13.38 10.02
CA LEU A 43 3.29 12.71 10.23
C LEU A 43 4.45 13.47 9.57
N ASP A 44 4.29 13.87 8.31
CA ASP A 44 5.31 14.62 7.59
C ASP A 44 5.61 15.97 8.25
N GLU A 45 4.59 16.66 8.78
CA GLU A 45 4.77 17.92 9.49
C GLU A 45 5.53 17.73 10.81
N CYS A 46 5.18 16.68 11.59
CA CYS A 46 5.94 16.32 12.79
C CYS A 46 7.42 16.06 12.46
N LEU A 47 7.70 15.28 11.40
CA LEU A 47 9.07 14.91 11.02
C LEU A 47 9.91 16.08 10.46
N LYS A 48 9.29 17.13 9.93
CA LYS A 48 9.99 18.36 9.54
C LYS A 48 10.59 19.08 10.75
N GLY A 49 9.87 19.12 11.85
CA GLY A 49 10.31 19.78 13.08
C GLY A 49 11.10 18.87 14.03
N ASP A 50 10.78 17.57 14.05
CA ASP A 50 11.44 16.56 14.89
C ASP A 50 11.55 15.22 14.14
N PRO A 51 12.73 14.89 13.57
CA PRO A 51 12.94 13.60 12.90
C PRO A 51 12.76 12.37 13.81
N GLU A 52 12.78 12.55 15.14
CA GLU A 52 12.58 11.48 16.11
C GLU A 52 11.13 11.39 16.62
N ALA A 53 10.22 12.20 16.08
CA ALA A 53 8.81 12.19 16.45
C ALA A 53 8.21 10.78 16.41
N ARG A 54 7.38 10.47 17.41
CA ARG A 54 6.56 9.25 17.48
C ARG A 54 5.12 9.63 17.18
N VAL A 55 4.59 9.07 16.13
CA VAL A 55 3.26 9.42 15.61
C VAL A 55 2.47 8.14 15.38
N ALA A 56 1.26 8.13 15.91
CA ALA A 56 0.21 7.17 15.61
C ALA A 56 -1.09 7.98 15.50
N CYS A 57 -1.35 8.53 14.32
CA CYS A 57 -2.48 9.42 14.05
C CYS A 57 -3.53 8.68 13.22
N GLU A 58 -4.74 8.64 13.71
CA GLU A 58 -5.92 8.12 13.03
C GLU A 58 -6.86 9.27 12.71
N VAL A 59 -7.56 9.18 11.57
CA VAL A 59 -8.47 10.20 11.09
C VAL A 59 -9.81 9.56 10.76
N LEU A 60 -10.89 10.12 11.29
CA LEU A 60 -12.24 9.88 10.85
C LEU A 60 -12.73 11.12 10.11
N ALA A 61 -13.12 10.96 8.85
CA ALA A 61 -13.64 12.03 8.03
C ALA A 61 -15.04 11.65 7.52
N THR A 62 -16.03 12.49 7.80
CA THR A 62 -17.42 12.28 7.42
C THR A 62 -18.09 13.61 7.12
N LYS A 63 -19.36 13.59 6.71
CA LYS A 63 -20.10 14.81 6.39
C LYS A 63 -20.01 15.84 7.51
N GLY A 64 -19.46 17.00 7.18
CA GLY A 64 -19.35 18.15 8.08
C GLY A 64 -18.36 17.99 9.25
N THR A 65 -17.58 16.89 9.31
CA THR A 65 -16.65 16.69 10.43
C THR A 65 -15.41 15.89 10.03
N VAL A 66 -14.24 16.35 10.47
CA VAL A 66 -12.97 15.61 10.47
C VAL A 66 -12.46 15.55 11.91
N LEU A 67 -12.30 14.34 12.43
CA LEU A 67 -11.77 14.09 13.77
C LEU A 67 -10.40 13.42 13.65
N LEU A 68 -9.41 14.05 14.30
CA LEU A 68 -8.06 13.51 14.46
C LEU A 68 -7.95 12.88 15.84
N ALA A 69 -7.42 11.66 15.93
CA ALA A 69 -7.25 10.97 17.20
C ALA A 69 -5.94 10.18 17.22
N GLY A 70 -5.35 10.00 18.40
CA GLY A 70 -4.16 9.17 18.56
C GLY A 70 -3.06 9.77 19.41
N GLU A 71 -1.84 9.31 19.18
CA GLU A 71 -0.68 9.67 19.99
C GLU A 71 0.40 10.37 19.16
N ILE A 72 0.83 11.55 19.63
CA ILE A 72 1.98 12.27 19.09
C ILE A 72 2.92 12.64 20.24
N THR A 73 4.17 12.16 20.14
CA THR A 73 5.26 12.57 21.02
C THR A 73 6.37 13.17 20.17
N SER A 74 6.55 14.48 20.27
CA SER A 74 7.49 15.25 19.45
C SER A 74 8.01 16.45 20.24
N LYS A 75 9.21 16.89 19.93
CA LYS A 75 9.79 18.17 20.41
C LYS A 75 9.21 19.37 19.68
N TYR A 76 8.56 19.15 18.55
CA TYR A 76 7.86 20.13 17.73
C TYR A 76 6.35 19.85 17.80
N GLU A 77 5.57 20.87 18.08
CA GLU A 77 4.12 20.79 18.16
C GLU A 77 3.51 21.42 16.88
N PRO A 78 3.15 20.61 15.86
CA PRO A 78 2.50 21.13 14.67
C PRO A 78 1.06 21.53 14.95
N ASP A 79 0.54 22.50 14.21
CA ASP A 79 -0.89 22.77 14.14
C ASP A 79 -1.57 21.70 13.28
N VAL A 80 -1.98 20.59 13.92
CA VAL A 80 -2.57 19.43 13.24
C VAL A 80 -3.91 19.77 12.56
N LEU A 81 -4.67 20.73 13.10
CA LEU A 81 -5.93 21.17 12.50
C LEU A 81 -5.67 21.95 11.21
N ALA A 82 -4.73 22.88 11.23
CA ALA A 82 -4.35 23.61 10.02
C ALA A 82 -3.79 22.70 8.92
N VAL A 83 -3.03 21.64 9.29
CA VAL A 83 -2.57 20.64 8.32
C VAL A 83 -3.75 19.88 7.70
N ALA A 84 -4.74 19.48 8.51
CA ALA A 84 -5.91 18.76 8.02
C ALA A 84 -6.78 19.64 7.09
N GLU A 85 -6.99 20.90 7.45
CA GLU A 85 -7.70 21.89 6.63
C GLU A 85 -7.02 22.07 5.26
N ASP A 86 -5.71 22.30 5.24
CA ASP A 86 -4.91 22.48 4.02
C ASP A 86 -4.98 21.26 3.09
N VAL A 87 -4.96 20.04 3.65
CA VAL A 87 -5.11 18.81 2.87
C VAL A 87 -6.50 18.70 2.24
N VAL A 88 -7.55 18.98 3.01
CA VAL A 88 -8.94 18.93 2.55
C VAL A 88 -9.17 19.92 1.41
N GLU A 89 -8.66 21.15 1.52
CA GLU A 89 -8.74 22.17 0.47
C GLU A 89 -7.95 21.77 -0.79
N LYS A 90 -6.73 21.29 -0.64
CA LYS A 90 -5.88 20.83 -1.76
C LYS A 90 -6.51 19.68 -2.54
N VAL A 91 -7.24 18.81 -1.86
CA VAL A 91 -7.98 17.72 -2.52
C VAL A 91 -9.19 18.25 -3.30
N GLY A 92 -9.74 19.41 -2.91
CA GLY A 92 -10.84 20.09 -3.61
C GLY A 92 -12.16 20.07 -2.86
N TYR A 93 -12.14 19.84 -1.55
CA TYR A 93 -13.29 20.04 -0.67
C TYR A 93 -13.25 21.44 -0.04
N GLN A 94 -14.39 21.91 0.48
CA GLN A 94 -14.50 23.21 1.13
C GLN A 94 -14.31 23.04 2.64
N ALA A 95 -13.10 23.29 3.15
CA ALA A 95 -12.78 23.13 4.57
C ALA A 95 -13.65 24.02 5.48
N GLY A 96 -14.05 25.21 5.03
CA GLY A 96 -14.89 26.12 5.80
C GLY A 96 -16.30 25.60 6.16
N GLU A 97 -16.73 24.48 5.54
CA GLU A 97 -18.00 23.82 5.86
C GLU A 97 -17.80 22.57 6.77
N ILE A 98 -16.58 22.32 7.22
CA ILE A 98 -16.19 21.14 7.99
C ILE A 98 -15.70 21.56 9.37
N LEU A 99 -16.21 20.92 10.40
CA LEU A 99 -15.68 21.01 11.76
C LEU A 99 -14.47 20.12 11.89
N PHE A 100 -13.32 20.69 12.25
CA PHE A 100 -12.12 19.96 12.58
C PHE A 100 -11.95 19.91 14.10
N ASP A 101 -11.67 18.70 14.62
CA ASP A 101 -11.40 18.48 16.05
C ASP A 101 -10.26 17.47 16.25
N ALA A 102 -9.55 17.55 17.38
CA ALA A 102 -8.39 16.72 17.65
C ALA A 102 -8.37 16.18 19.09
N LEU A 103 -8.28 14.86 19.21
CA LEU A 103 -8.12 14.12 20.46
C LEU A 103 -6.73 13.46 20.46
N ILE A 104 -5.70 14.28 20.53
CA ILE A 104 -4.30 13.85 20.47
C ILE A 104 -3.68 13.90 21.89
N HIS A 105 -2.97 12.84 22.25
CA HIS A 105 -2.25 12.74 23.51
C HIS A 105 -0.83 12.19 23.31
N GLN A 106 -0.02 12.13 24.36
CA GLN A 106 1.34 11.60 24.29
C GLN A 106 1.32 10.06 24.35
N GLN A 107 2.32 9.42 23.71
CA GLN A 107 2.48 7.98 23.76
C GLN A 107 2.67 7.47 25.20
N SER A 108 2.10 6.30 25.50
CA SER A 108 2.28 5.62 26.79
C SER A 108 3.77 5.42 27.14
N PRO A 109 4.21 5.76 28.37
CA PRO A 109 5.59 5.53 28.81
C PRO A 109 6.02 4.07 28.75
N ASP A 110 5.10 3.13 28.98
CA ASP A 110 5.39 1.68 28.95
C ASP A 110 5.75 1.21 27.54
N ILE A 111 5.00 1.69 26.53
CA ILE A 111 5.29 1.41 25.12
C ILE A 111 6.62 2.06 24.72
N ALA A 112 6.83 3.31 25.09
CA ALA A 112 8.05 4.05 24.78
C ALA A 112 9.31 3.33 25.32
N GLN A 113 9.27 2.81 26.55
CA GLN A 113 10.36 2.06 27.16
C GLN A 113 10.67 0.77 26.39
N GLY A 114 9.63 0.01 26.00
CA GLY A 114 9.79 -1.25 25.26
C GLY A 114 10.40 -1.05 23.87
N VAL A 115 10.07 0.06 23.22
CA VAL A 115 10.59 0.42 21.89
C VAL A 115 12.03 0.95 21.96
N GLN A 116 12.34 1.79 22.95
CA GLN A 116 13.68 2.38 23.08
C GLN A 116 14.74 1.33 23.47
N ASN A 117 14.38 0.37 24.32
CA ASN A 117 15.30 -0.61 24.89
C ASN A 117 14.77 -2.02 24.64
N SER A 118 15.22 -2.66 23.57
CA SER A 118 14.76 -4.02 23.22
C SER A 118 15.04 -5.03 24.33
N MET A 119 14.30 -6.14 24.29
CA MET A 119 14.49 -7.25 25.25
C MET A 119 15.91 -7.79 25.21
N GLU A 120 16.52 -7.89 24.03
CA GLU A 120 17.89 -8.35 23.83
C GLU A 120 18.89 -7.41 24.51
N SER A 121 18.74 -6.09 24.31
CA SER A 121 19.58 -5.09 24.96
C SER A 121 19.44 -5.12 26.48
N ARG A 122 18.22 -5.26 27.00
CA ARG A 122 17.97 -5.36 28.46
C ARG A 122 18.61 -6.58 29.10
N LYS A 123 18.75 -7.70 28.36
CA LYS A 123 19.38 -8.94 28.86
C LYS A 123 20.90 -8.96 28.75
N GLN A 124 21.48 -8.26 27.77
CA GLN A 124 22.89 -8.38 27.39
C GLN A 124 23.66 -7.06 27.50
N HIS A 125 23.02 -5.98 27.95
CA HIS A 125 23.62 -4.66 27.94
C HIS A 125 24.86 -4.62 28.87
N ALA A 126 26.04 -4.56 28.26
CA ALA A 126 27.29 -4.22 28.96
C ALA A 126 27.46 -2.70 28.99
N ALA A 127 28.14 -2.21 30.01
CA ALA A 127 28.38 -0.77 30.14
C ALA A 127 29.17 -0.24 28.96
N GLY A 128 28.52 0.67 28.14
CA GLY A 128 29.09 1.28 26.95
C GLY A 128 28.58 0.74 25.62
N GLU A 129 27.69 -0.27 25.62
CA GLU A 129 27.02 -0.72 24.38
C GLU A 129 25.82 0.18 24.05
N GLU A 130 25.57 0.36 22.75
CA GLU A 130 24.42 1.11 22.24
C GLU A 130 23.13 0.29 22.41
N TRP A 131 22.05 0.93 22.90
CA TRP A 131 20.75 0.29 23.05
C TRP A 131 20.11 -0.02 21.69
N LYS A 132 19.73 -1.27 21.47
CA LYS A 132 18.99 -1.67 20.26
C LYS A 132 17.51 -1.29 20.39
N MET A 133 16.98 -0.65 19.36
CA MET A 133 15.56 -0.35 19.25
C MET A 133 14.77 -1.66 19.04
N GLY A 134 13.74 -1.89 19.87
CA GLY A 134 12.78 -2.98 19.67
C GLY A 134 11.67 -2.59 18.69
N ALA A 135 10.96 -3.58 18.18
CA ALA A 135 9.77 -3.35 17.38
C ALA A 135 8.69 -2.62 18.18
N GLY A 136 8.02 -1.65 17.55
CA GLY A 136 6.97 -0.85 18.19
C GLY A 136 5.65 -1.59 18.36
N ASP A 137 5.49 -2.72 17.70
CA ASP A 137 4.31 -3.58 17.80
C ASP A 137 4.69 -5.03 17.43
N GLN A 138 3.75 -5.95 17.65
CA GLN A 138 3.80 -7.31 17.16
C GLN A 138 2.96 -7.44 15.89
N GLY A 139 3.33 -8.37 15.01
CA GLY A 139 2.54 -8.65 13.81
C GLY A 139 3.32 -9.34 12.71
N VAL A 140 2.63 -9.59 11.60
CA VAL A 140 3.22 -10.14 10.37
C VAL A 140 3.13 -9.08 9.28
N MET A 141 4.27 -8.79 8.66
CA MET A 141 4.38 -7.85 7.55
C MET A 141 4.75 -8.61 6.29
N THR A 142 4.04 -8.33 5.21
CA THR A 142 4.24 -9.02 3.95
C THR A 142 4.72 -8.09 2.85
N GLY A 143 5.58 -8.62 1.99
CA GLY A 143 6.04 -7.95 0.79
C GLY A 143 5.96 -8.90 -0.41
N TYR A 144 5.41 -8.42 -1.52
CA TYR A 144 5.24 -9.22 -2.72
C TYR A 144 5.87 -8.54 -3.93
N ALA A 145 6.39 -9.35 -4.85
CA ALA A 145 6.85 -8.92 -6.16
C ALA A 145 6.59 -10.00 -7.21
N CYS A 146 6.37 -9.58 -8.45
CA CYS A 146 6.28 -10.48 -9.60
C CYS A 146 6.87 -9.83 -10.85
N SER A 147 7.23 -10.65 -11.84
CA SER A 147 7.85 -10.20 -13.10
C SER A 147 6.87 -9.68 -14.15
N GLU A 148 5.57 -9.53 -13.82
CA GLU A 148 4.52 -9.17 -14.78
C GLU A 148 4.66 -7.75 -15.35
N THR A 149 5.19 -6.82 -14.55
CA THR A 149 5.32 -5.41 -14.94
C THR A 149 6.71 -4.85 -14.59
N LYS A 150 7.09 -3.73 -15.20
CA LYS A 150 8.33 -3.01 -14.87
C LYS A 150 8.38 -2.53 -13.41
N GLN A 151 7.24 -2.40 -12.77
CA GLN A 151 7.10 -2.05 -11.35
C GLN A 151 7.31 -3.25 -10.43
N PHE A 152 7.40 -4.46 -10.96
CA PHE A 152 7.39 -5.72 -10.21
C PHE A 152 6.13 -5.87 -9.36
N LEU A 153 4.99 -5.42 -9.90
CA LEU A 153 3.66 -5.53 -9.32
C LEU A 153 2.73 -6.26 -10.27
N PRO A 154 1.65 -6.88 -9.74
CA PRO A 154 0.61 -7.48 -10.55
C PRO A 154 -0.03 -6.47 -11.50
N LEU A 155 -0.30 -6.90 -12.73
CA LEU A 155 -0.83 -6.03 -13.76
C LEU A 155 -2.16 -5.34 -13.40
N PRO A 156 -3.17 -6.03 -12.79
CA PRO A 156 -4.42 -5.35 -12.41
C PRO A 156 -4.20 -4.23 -11.38
N VAL A 157 -3.26 -4.38 -10.44
CA VAL A 157 -2.90 -3.34 -9.47
C VAL A 157 -2.33 -2.11 -10.19
N VAL A 158 -1.37 -2.34 -11.09
CA VAL A 158 -0.76 -1.25 -11.87
C VAL A 158 -1.80 -0.52 -12.71
N LEU A 159 -2.71 -1.25 -13.36
CA LEU A 159 -3.75 -0.65 -14.21
C LEU A 159 -4.77 0.15 -13.37
N ALA A 160 -5.22 -0.39 -12.23
CA ALA A 160 -6.15 0.31 -11.34
C ALA A 160 -5.55 1.65 -10.84
N HIS A 161 -4.28 1.64 -10.38
CA HIS A 161 -3.60 2.87 -9.98
C HIS A 161 -3.40 3.86 -11.12
N ARG A 162 -3.11 3.38 -12.34
CA ARG A 162 -2.98 4.27 -13.50
C ARG A 162 -4.29 4.94 -13.84
N ILE A 163 -5.42 4.23 -13.79
CA ILE A 163 -6.74 4.80 -14.07
C ILE A 163 -7.05 5.94 -13.12
N VAL A 164 -6.89 5.75 -11.81
CA VAL A 164 -7.22 6.80 -10.83
C VAL A 164 -6.23 7.97 -10.88
N ARG A 165 -4.96 7.74 -11.21
CA ARG A 165 -4.00 8.83 -11.46
C ARG A 165 -4.37 9.69 -12.65
N GLU A 166 -4.75 9.06 -13.77
CA GLU A 166 -5.22 9.78 -14.96
C GLU A 166 -6.53 10.53 -14.66
N LEU A 167 -7.43 9.93 -13.85
CA LEU A 167 -8.67 10.56 -13.42
C LEU A 167 -8.38 11.82 -12.59
N SER A 168 -7.52 11.72 -11.57
CA SER A 168 -7.08 12.86 -10.75
C SER A 168 -6.37 13.93 -11.59
N ALA A 169 -5.47 13.52 -12.49
CA ALA A 169 -4.79 14.45 -13.37
C ALA A 169 -5.75 15.20 -14.31
N CYS A 170 -6.75 14.52 -14.87
CA CYS A 170 -7.78 15.14 -15.68
C CYS A 170 -8.67 16.10 -14.89
N ARG A 171 -8.93 15.83 -13.62
CA ARG A 171 -9.67 16.72 -12.71
C ARG A 171 -8.86 17.97 -12.37
N ILE A 172 -7.64 17.78 -11.86
CA ILE A 172 -6.78 18.88 -11.39
C ILE A 172 -6.42 19.84 -12.53
N SER A 173 -6.20 19.31 -13.74
CA SER A 173 -5.89 20.12 -14.91
C SER A 173 -7.12 20.67 -15.63
N GLU A 174 -8.34 20.40 -15.14
CA GLU A 174 -9.61 20.71 -15.80
C GLU A 174 -9.72 20.17 -17.25
N TYR A 175 -8.91 19.18 -17.59
CA TYR A 175 -8.97 18.53 -18.91
C TYR A 175 -10.29 17.79 -19.14
N ILE A 176 -10.92 17.33 -18.07
CA ILE A 176 -12.33 16.92 -18.03
C ILE A 176 -13.06 17.84 -17.06
N GLN A 177 -13.76 18.81 -17.59
CA GLN A 177 -14.53 19.74 -16.79
C GLN A 177 -15.67 19.03 -16.04
N GLY A 178 -15.94 19.46 -14.83
CA GLY A 178 -17.01 18.93 -13.99
C GLY A 178 -16.68 17.57 -13.33
N LEU A 179 -15.42 17.09 -13.33
CA LEU A 179 -15.00 16.02 -12.43
C LEU A 179 -14.82 16.59 -11.00
N LEU A 180 -15.24 15.80 -10.00
CA LEU A 180 -15.13 16.09 -8.60
C LEU A 180 -14.14 15.12 -7.91
N PRO A 181 -13.75 15.35 -6.64
CA PRO A 181 -12.61 14.68 -6.04
C PRO A 181 -12.74 13.15 -5.87
N ASP A 182 -13.95 12.64 -5.61
CA ASP A 182 -14.16 11.23 -5.31
C ASP A 182 -14.18 10.37 -6.57
N GLY A 183 -13.48 9.25 -6.52
CA GLY A 183 -13.44 8.32 -7.62
C GLY A 183 -12.80 6.98 -7.28
N LYS A 184 -13.23 5.94 -7.99
CA LYS A 184 -12.77 4.56 -7.81
C LYS A 184 -12.62 3.86 -9.15
N ALA A 185 -11.58 3.06 -9.29
CA ALA A 185 -11.39 2.16 -10.43
C ALA A 185 -11.22 0.73 -9.95
N GLN A 186 -11.77 -0.22 -10.70
CA GLN A 186 -11.56 -1.65 -10.53
C GLN A 186 -11.20 -2.28 -11.86
N VAL A 187 -10.20 -3.16 -11.87
CA VAL A 187 -9.72 -3.85 -13.07
C VAL A 187 -9.66 -5.34 -12.80
N THR A 188 -10.34 -6.11 -13.65
CA THR A 188 -10.25 -7.57 -13.67
C THR A 188 -9.48 -8.00 -14.90
N VAL A 189 -8.44 -8.80 -14.69
CA VAL A 189 -7.58 -9.36 -15.74
C VAL A 189 -7.74 -10.87 -15.76
N GLU A 190 -7.91 -11.43 -16.96
CA GLU A 190 -7.87 -12.86 -17.20
C GLU A 190 -6.41 -13.33 -17.33
N TYR A 191 -6.13 -14.46 -16.68
CA TYR A 191 -4.82 -15.11 -16.66
C TYR A 191 -4.94 -16.52 -17.21
N GLU A 192 -4.01 -16.89 -18.07
CA GLU A 192 -3.77 -18.27 -18.53
C GLU A 192 -2.35 -18.67 -18.15
N ASP A 193 -2.19 -19.84 -17.56
CA ASP A 193 -0.90 -20.38 -17.10
C ASP A 193 -0.10 -19.40 -16.23
N GLY A 194 -0.82 -18.65 -15.38
CA GLY A 194 -0.23 -17.69 -14.46
C GLY A 194 0.22 -16.36 -15.09
N LYS A 195 -0.08 -16.12 -16.38
CA LYS A 195 0.27 -14.91 -17.11
C LYS A 195 -0.98 -14.10 -17.48
N PRO A 196 -0.96 -12.77 -17.40
CA PRO A 196 -2.07 -11.93 -17.80
C PRO A 196 -2.23 -11.98 -19.33
N VAL A 197 -3.44 -12.25 -19.82
CA VAL A 197 -3.72 -12.39 -21.28
C VAL A 197 -4.67 -11.33 -21.82
N ARG A 198 -5.71 -10.94 -21.07
CA ARG A 198 -6.67 -9.92 -21.53
C ARG A 198 -7.36 -9.21 -20.38
N LEU A 199 -7.89 -8.02 -20.66
CA LEU A 199 -8.82 -7.35 -19.77
C LEU A 199 -10.20 -8.00 -19.86
N ASP A 200 -10.74 -8.42 -18.70
CA ASP A 200 -12.11 -8.91 -18.64
C ASP A 200 -13.08 -7.76 -18.34
N THR A 201 -12.85 -7.03 -17.27
CA THR A 201 -13.75 -5.96 -16.82
C THR A 201 -12.97 -4.77 -16.29
N VAL A 202 -13.41 -3.57 -16.68
CA VAL A 202 -12.94 -2.29 -16.13
C VAL A 202 -14.14 -1.51 -15.63
N ILE A 203 -14.13 -1.13 -14.35
CA ILE A 203 -15.16 -0.30 -13.72
C ILE A 203 -14.53 1.01 -13.30
N VAL A 204 -15.16 2.12 -13.63
CA VAL A 204 -14.78 3.45 -13.13
C VAL A 204 -16.02 4.12 -12.55
N SER A 205 -15.95 4.49 -11.28
CA SER A 205 -16.91 5.37 -10.64
C SER A 205 -16.22 6.69 -10.36
N CYS A 206 -16.76 7.80 -10.84
CA CYS A 206 -16.18 9.12 -10.65
C CYS A 206 -17.27 10.14 -10.38
N GLN A 207 -17.08 10.92 -9.33
CA GLN A 207 -17.94 12.00 -8.92
C GLN A 207 -17.91 13.12 -9.96
N HIS A 208 -19.06 13.72 -10.26
CA HIS A 208 -19.19 14.77 -11.27
C HIS A 208 -20.22 15.82 -10.91
N ALA A 209 -20.07 17.02 -11.47
CA ALA A 209 -21.03 18.08 -11.36
C ALA A 209 -22.40 17.69 -11.96
N GLU A 210 -23.49 18.26 -11.44
CA GLU A 210 -24.84 17.88 -11.84
C GLU A 210 -25.13 18.16 -13.33
N GLU A 211 -24.52 19.19 -13.87
CA GLU A 211 -24.67 19.60 -15.27
C GLU A 211 -23.97 18.67 -16.25
N LYS A 212 -23.05 17.82 -15.77
CA LYS A 212 -22.29 16.87 -16.61
C LYS A 212 -23.17 15.72 -17.05
N SER A 213 -23.43 15.61 -18.37
CA SER A 213 -24.21 14.49 -18.88
C SER A 213 -23.45 13.17 -18.75
N GLN A 214 -24.16 12.09 -18.43
CA GLN A 214 -23.58 10.73 -18.35
C GLN A 214 -22.89 10.34 -19.66
N LYS A 215 -23.48 10.68 -20.81
CA LYS A 215 -22.95 10.37 -22.14
C LYS A 215 -21.62 11.07 -22.41
N ASP A 216 -21.51 12.35 -22.06
CA ASP A 216 -20.27 13.10 -22.23
C ASP A 216 -19.20 12.61 -21.26
N LEU A 217 -19.56 12.37 -20.00
CA LEU A 217 -18.66 11.78 -19.01
C LEU A 217 -18.07 10.45 -19.50
N GLU A 218 -18.93 9.54 -19.95
CA GLU A 218 -18.49 8.23 -20.43
C GLU A 218 -17.54 8.35 -21.65
N ARG A 219 -17.88 9.18 -22.62
CA ARG A 219 -17.02 9.45 -23.78
C ARG A 219 -15.65 9.98 -23.37
N GLU A 220 -15.62 10.97 -22.48
CA GLU A 220 -14.37 11.61 -22.04
C GLU A 220 -13.52 10.68 -21.18
N ILE A 221 -14.11 9.92 -20.25
CA ILE A 221 -13.39 8.93 -19.44
C ILE A 221 -12.76 7.86 -20.34
N ARG A 222 -13.49 7.33 -21.35
CA ARG A 222 -12.92 6.36 -22.31
C ARG A 222 -11.72 6.92 -23.05
N GLN A 223 -11.81 8.16 -23.54
CA GLN A 223 -10.79 8.77 -24.40
C GLN A 223 -9.60 9.32 -23.61
N LYS A 224 -9.87 10.03 -22.50
CA LYS A 224 -8.88 10.83 -21.80
C LYS A 224 -8.26 10.09 -20.59
N VAL A 225 -8.97 9.12 -20.02
CA VAL A 225 -8.50 8.35 -18.84
C VAL A 225 -8.15 6.92 -19.23
N LEU A 226 -9.11 6.14 -19.76
CA LEU A 226 -8.88 4.70 -19.98
C LEU A 226 -7.88 4.43 -21.10
N ARG A 227 -7.96 5.15 -22.20
CA ARG A 227 -7.05 4.96 -23.33
C ARG A 227 -5.56 5.13 -22.95
N PRO A 228 -5.11 6.16 -22.25
CA PRO A 228 -3.72 6.26 -21.77
C PRO A 228 -3.39 5.29 -20.64
N ALA A 229 -4.32 5.02 -19.70
CA ALA A 229 -4.06 4.17 -18.56
C ALA A 229 -3.86 2.69 -18.95
N LEU A 230 -4.63 2.19 -19.92
CA LEU A 230 -4.70 0.78 -20.31
C LEU A 230 -3.71 0.40 -21.44
N ARG A 231 -2.71 1.21 -21.73
CA ARG A 231 -1.72 0.93 -22.80
C ARG A 231 -0.93 -0.36 -22.60
N LEU A 232 -0.79 -0.84 -21.36
CA LEU A 232 -0.05 -2.08 -21.06
C LEU A 232 -0.83 -3.33 -21.47
N LEU A 233 -2.14 -3.29 -21.40
CA LEU A 233 -3.06 -4.31 -21.86
C LEU A 233 -4.32 -3.59 -22.37
N PRO A 234 -4.41 -3.28 -23.67
CA PRO A 234 -5.58 -2.61 -24.25
C PRO A 234 -6.84 -3.48 -24.16
N PRO A 235 -8.02 -2.84 -24.00
CA PRO A 235 -9.29 -3.58 -24.07
C PRO A 235 -9.51 -4.17 -25.47
N ASP A 236 -10.12 -5.34 -25.53
CA ASP A 236 -10.61 -6.02 -26.72
C ASP A 236 -12.13 -5.88 -26.88
N GLU A 237 -12.71 -6.59 -27.85
CA GLU A 237 -14.17 -6.55 -28.17
C GLU A 237 -15.01 -7.15 -27.04
N ASP A 238 -14.45 -8.10 -26.27
CA ASP A 238 -15.13 -8.80 -25.16
C ASP A 238 -14.94 -8.09 -23.82
N THR A 239 -14.08 -7.06 -23.76
CA THR A 239 -13.82 -6.32 -22.52
C THR A 239 -15.03 -5.48 -22.09
N ARG A 240 -15.54 -5.74 -20.90
CA ARG A 240 -16.64 -4.94 -20.31
C ARG A 240 -16.10 -3.68 -19.69
N ILE A 241 -16.53 -2.52 -20.15
CA ILE A 241 -16.18 -1.21 -19.57
C ILE A 241 -17.44 -0.55 -19.03
N LEU A 242 -17.49 -0.38 -17.70
CA LEU A 242 -18.59 0.20 -16.96
C LEU A 242 -18.15 1.52 -16.34
N ILE A 243 -18.82 2.62 -16.71
CA ILE A 243 -18.54 3.96 -16.18
C ILE A 243 -19.79 4.47 -15.49
N ASN A 244 -19.68 4.77 -14.19
CA ASN A 244 -20.80 5.12 -13.31
C ASN A 244 -22.02 4.20 -13.54
N PRO A 245 -21.88 2.87 -13.35
CA PRO A 245 -22.96 1.93 -13.67
C PRO A 245 -24.23 2.12 -12.83
N SER A 246 -24.13 2.82 -11.70
CA SER A 246 -25.27 3.23 -10.86
C SER A 246 -26.02 4.45 -11.42
N GLY A 247 -25.53 5.09 -12.47
CA GLY A 247 -26.05 6.33 -13.02
C GLY A 247 -25.36 7.57 -12.49
N LYS A 248 -26.13 8.57 -12.01
CA LYS A 248 -25.56 9.81 -11.46
C LYS A 248 -24.69 9.56 -10.23
N PHE A 249 -23.53 10.23 -10.18
CA PHE A 249 -22.65 10.27 -9.01
C PHE A 249 -22.27 11.74 -8.71
N VAL A 250 -23.26 12.52 -8.27
CA VAL A 250 -23.13 13.95 -7.94
C VAL A 250 -22.79 14.12 -6.46
N VAL A 251 -23.56 13.49 -5.56
CA VAL A 251 -23.25 13.44 -4.13
C VAL A 251 -22.20 12.35 -3.92
N GLY A 252 -21.02 12.72 -3.46
CA GLY A 252 -19.89 11.82 -3.24
C GLY A 252 -18.95 12.38 -2.16
N GLY A 253 -17.81 11.73 -1.97
CA GLY A 253 -16.84 12.10 -0.96
C GLY A 253 -17.43 12.10 0.44
N LEU A 254 -17.04 13.05 1.26
CA LEU A 254 -17.48 13.17 2.66
C LEU A 254 -18.98 13.35 2.84
N ASP A 255 -19.68 13.87 1.82
CA ASP A 255 -21.14 14.02 1.88
C ASP A 255 -21.90 12.69 1.74
N ALA A 256 -21.28 11.68 1.14
CA ALA A 256 -21.90 10.40 0.84
C ALA A 256 -21.40 9.25 1.71
N ASP A 257 -20.14 9.28 2.17
CA ASP A 257 -19.52 8.16 2.87
C ASP A 257 -18.56 8.65 3.96
N THR A 258 -18.30 7.77 4.92
CA THR A 258 -17.38 8.01 6.03
C THR A 258 -16.04 7.33 5.76
N GLY A 259 -14.96 8.11 5.81
CA GLY A 259 -13.59 7.64 5.72
C GLY A 259 -12.93 7.41 7.06
N LEU A 260 -12.04 6.43 7.09
CA LEU A 260 -11.13 6.17 8.21
C LEU A 260 -9.74 5.80 7.68
N THR A 261 -8.72 6.22 8.42
CA THR A 261 -7.34 5.77 8.20
C THR A 261 -7.24 4.25 8.18
N GLY A 262 -6.49 3.68 7.25
CA GLY A 262 -6.20 2.25 7.20
C GLY A 262 -7.33 1.36 6.67
N ARG A 263 -8.34 1.90 6.00
CA ARG A 263 -9.43 1.10 5.40
C ARG A 263 -9.22 0.71 3.94
N LYS A 264 -8.05 1.05 3.35
CA LYS A 264 -7.73 0.75 1.93
C LYS A 264 -6.44 -0.05 1.77
N LEU A 265 -6.20 -1.03 2.67
CA LEU A 265 -4.97 -1.83 2.71
C LEU A 265 -4.70 -2.57 1.40
N MET A 266 -5.75 -3.09 0.73
CA MET A 266 -5.61 -3.76 -0.56
C MET A 266 -5.23 -2.79 -1.68
N VAL A 267 -5.72 -1.55 -1.62
CA VAL A 267 -5.32 -0.47 -2.54
C VAL A 267 -3.86 -0.06 -2.28
N ASP A 268 -3.45 -0.02 -1.02
CA ASP A 268 -2.09 0.37 -0.63
C ASP A 268 -1.02 -0.63 -1.09
N CYS A 269 -1.39 -1.92 -1.24
CA CYS A 269 -0.46 -3.03 -1.45
C CYS A 269 -0.62 -3.72 -2.80
N TYR A 270 -1.16 -4.95 -2.82
CA TYR A 270 -1.09 -5.88 -3.96
C TYR A 270 -2.46 -6.34 -4.45
N GLY A 271 -3.54 -5.65 -4.07
CA GLY A 271 -4.90 -6.08 -4.37
C GLY A 271 -5.23 -7.43 -3.73
N SER A 272 -6.00 -8.27 -4.43
CA SER A 272 -6.38 -9.60 -3.97
C SER A 272 -5.35 -10.69 -4.30
N ILE A 273 -4.16 -10.33 -4.83
CA ILE A 273 -3.21 -11.31 -5.40
C ILE A 273 -2.24 -11.84 -4.36
N ALA A 274 -1.85 -11.02 -3.40
CA ALA A 274 -0.98 -11.43 -2.30
C ALA A 274 -1.62 -11.11 -0.95
N PRO A 275 -1.33 -11.92 0.10
CA PRO A 275 -1.84 -11.66 1.43
C PRO A 275 -1.27 -10.36 2.00
N HIS A 276 -2.03 -9.77 2.94
CA HIS A 276 -1.62 -8.62 3.74
C HIS A 276 -1.56 -9.02 5.23
N GLY A 277 -0.57 -8.50 5.96
CA GLY A 277 -0.39 -8.81 7.39
C GLY A 277 -1.44 -8.18 8.32
N GLY A 278 -2.23 -7.21 7.82
CA GLY A 278 -3.32 -6.54 8.54
C GLY A 278 -2.98 -5.17 9.10
N GLY A 279 -1.69 -4.80 9.23
CA GLY A 279 -1.26 -3.50 9.74
C GLY A 279 -1.43 -2.36 8.73
N ALA A 280 -2.16 -1.30 9.10
CA ALA A 280 -2.26 -0.08 8.31
C ALA A 280 -0.94 0.71 8.31
N PHE A 281 -0.67 1.45 7.24
CA PHE A 281 0.56 2.23 7.07
C PHE A 281 0.40 3.69 7.47
N SER A 282 -0.61 4.37 6.91
CA SER A 282 -0.80 5.81 7.06
C SER A 282 -0.97 6.22 8.52
N GLY A 283 -0.45 7.40 8.87
CA GLY A 283 -0.47 7.94 10.21
C GLY A 283 0.57 7.38 11.19
N LYS A 284 1.37 6.39 10.77
CA LYS A 284 2.37 5.71 11.62
C LYS A 284 3.79 6.11 11.25
N ASP A 285 4.59 6.53 12.24
CA ASP A 285 6.04 6.73 12.04
C ASP A 285 6.77 5.39 11.85
N ALA A 286 8.01 5.46 11.36
CA ALA A 286 8.76 4.28 10.93
C ALA A 286 9.18 3.31 12.06
N THR A 287 8.98 3.64 13.33
CA THR A 287 9.21 2.69 14.45
C THR A 287 8.12 1.63 14.53
N LYS A 288 6.95 1.88 13.93
CA LYS A 288 5.88 0.91 13.77
C LYS A 288 6.23 -0.02 12.62
N VAL A 289 6.50 -1.28 12.96
CA VAL A 289 6.93 -2.31 11.99
C VAL A 289 5.84 -2.66 10.98
N ASP A 290 4.57 -2.38 11.28
CA ASP A 290 3.48 -2.46 10.31
C ASP A 290 3.85 -1.75 9.01
N ARG A 291 4.48 -0.59 9.12
CA ARG A 291 4.91 0.22 7.98
C ARG A 291 6.33 -0.13 7.54
N SER A 292 7.32 0.03 8.40
CA SER A 292 8.73 -0.15 8.05
C SER A 292 9.07 -1.59 7.66
N GLY A 293 8.51 -2.57 8.37
CA GLY A 293 8.67 -3.99 8.07
C GLY A 293 8.02 -4.40 6.75
N ALA A 294 6.83 -3.86 6.42
CA ALA A 294 6.19 -4.10 5.13
C ALA A 294 7.00 -3.51 3.97
N TYR A 295 7.60 -2.32 4.15
CA TYR A 295 8.49 -1.72 3.15
C TYR A 295 9.76 -2.55 2.95
N MET A 296 10.34 -3.08 4.03
CA MET A 296 11.50 -3.98 3.94
C MET A 296 11.12 -5.31 3.27
N ALA A 297 10.00 -5.92 3.62
CA ALA A 297 9.51 -7.15 2.99
C ALA A 297 9.29 -6.95 1.48
N ARG A 298 8.71 -5.81 1.06
CA ARG A 298 8.58 -5.43 -0.36
C ARG A 298 9.94 -5.28 -1.04
N TYR A 299 10.87 -4.60 -0.41
CA TYR A 299 12.21 -4.38 -0.94
C TYR A 299 12.95 -5.71 -1.17
N ILE A 300 12.85 -6.64 -0.22
CA ILE A 300 13.44 -7.97 -0.33
C ILE A 300 12.80 -8.74 -1.50
N ALA A 301 11.47 -8.86 -1.52
CA ALA A 301 10.73 -9.57 -2.56
C ALA A 301 11.07 -9.03 -3.96
N LYS A 302 11.12 -7.69 -4.10
CA LYS A 302 11.46 -7.04 -5.36
C LYS A 302 12.88 -7.32 -5.82
N ASN A 303 13.87 -7.28 -4.91
CA ASN A 303 15.25 -7.61 -5.24
C ASN A 303 15.43 -9.10 -5.60
N MET A 304 14.69 -10.02 -4.97
CA MET A 304 14.69 -11.44 -5.34
C MET A 304 14.19 -11.67 -6.76
N VAL A 305 13.05 -11.06 -7.13
CA VAL A 305 12.53 -11.18 -8.49
C VAL A 305 13.43 -10.47 -9.51
N ALA A 306 13.95 -9.29 -9.17
CA ALA A 306 14.90 -8.58 -10.04
C ALA A 306 16.24 -9.32 -10.24
N ALA A 307 16.67 -10.10 -9.23
CA ALA A 307 17.84 -10.98 -9.33
C ALA A 307 17.60 -12.21 -10.20
N GLY A 308 16.35 -12.47 -10.62
CA GLY A 308 15.96 -13.65 -11.39
C GLY A 308 15.86 -14.94 -10.55
N LEU A 309 15.79 -14.82 -9.22
CA LEU A 309 15.70 -15.96 -8.31
C LEU A 309 14.30 -16.61 -8.29
N ALA A 310 13.27 -15.87 -8.68
CA ALA A 310 11.91 -16.35 -8.85
C ALA A 310 11.12 -15.41 -9.79
N GLU A 311 10.03 -15.89 -10.40
CA GLU A 311 9.09 -15.04 -11.14
C GLU A 311 8.09 -14.32 -10.21
N LYS A 312 7.81 -14.94 -9.06
CA LYS A 312 6.93 -14.44 -7.99
C LYS A 312 7.60 -14.67 -6.65
N CYS A 313 7.50 -13.73 -5.76
CA CYS A 313 8.08 -13.84 -4.42
C CYS A 313 7.21 -13.12 -3.40
N LEU A 314 6.77 -13.84 -2.39
CA LEU A 314 6.16 -13.31 -1.17
C LEU A 314 7.17 -13.47 -0.03
N VAL A 315 7.46 -12.40 0.66
CA VAL A 315 8.29 -12.38 1.87
C VAL A 315 7.40 -12.04 3.05
N SER A 316 7.48 -12.83 4.11
CA SER A 316 6.79 -12.57 5.37
C SER A 316 7.81 -12.37 6.49
N LEU A 317 7.69 -11.25 7.20
CA LEU A 317 8.47 -10.91 8.38
C LEU A 317 7.52 -10.83 9.58
N ALA A 318 7.83 -11.52 10.67
CA ALA A 318 7.07 -11.37 11.91
C ALA A 318 7.94 -10.74 12.99
N TYR A 319 7.35 -9.81 13.73
CA TYR A 319 7.98 -9.12 14.86
C TYR A 319 7.19 -9.34 16.14
N ALA A 320 7.87 -9.23 17.27
CA ALA A 320 7.27 -9.17 18.60
C ALA A 320 7.58 -7.79 19.22
N ILE A 321 6.61 -7.19 19.90
CA ILE A 321 6.78 -5.90 20.55
C ILE A 321 7.99 -5.91 21.50
N GLY A 322 8.84 -4.90 21.39
CA GLY A 322 10.03 -4.75 22.22
C GLY A 322 11.18 -5.73 21.88
N VAL A 323 11.07 -6.51 20.80
CA VAL A 323 12.14 -7.39 20.28
C VAL A 323 12.74 -6.74 19.03
N ALA A 324 14.08 -6.72 18.91
CA ALA A 324 14.73 -6.06 17.79
C ALA A 324 14.77 -6.94 16.53
N GLU A 325 15.12 -8.21 16.68
CA GLU A 325 15.18 -9.14 15.53
C GLU A 325 13.80 -9.69 15.19
N PRO A 326 13.48 -9.93 13.89
CA PRO A 326 12.24 -10.60 13.54
C PRO A 326 12.22 -12.02 14.11
N VAL A 327 11.06 -12.44 14.60
CA VAL A 327 10.86 -13.80 15.14
C VAL A 327 10.59 -14.82 14.03
N MET A 328 10.30 -14.38 12.80
CA MET A 328 10.11 -15.22 11.62
C MET A 328 10.52 -14.46 10.36
N VAL A 329 11.22 -15.18 9.48
CA VAL A 329 11.49 -14.77 8.10
C VAL A 329 11.08 -15.92 7.20
N GLN A 330 10.16 -15.70 6.28
CA GLN A 330 9.66 -16.72 5.37
C GLN A 330 9.60 -16.21 3.94
N VAL A 331 9.85 -17.08 2.99
CA VAL A 331 9.71 -16.85 1.55
C VAL A 331 8.73 -17.87 0.97
N ASP A 332 7.91 -17.44 0.03
CA ASP A 332 7.11 -18.30 -0.83
C ASP A 332 7.27 -17.80 -2.28
N THR A 333 7.86 -18.62 -3.13
CA THR A 333 8.02 -18.34 -4.57
C THR A 333 6.88 -18.88 -5.41
N PHE A 334 5.87 -19.49 -4.80
CA PHE A 334 4.75 -20.14 -5.51
C PHE A 334 5.23 -21.19 -6.52
N GLY A 335 6.34 -21.86 -6.21
CA GLY A 335 6.96 -22.85 -7.10
C GLY A 335 7.70 -22.26 -8.30
N THR A 336 7.94 -20.95 -8.34
CA THR A 336 8.68 -20.28 -9.44
C THR A 336 10.16 -20.04 -9.11
N GLY A 337 10.65 -20.56 -7.99
CA GLY A 337 12.06 -20.49 -7.60
C GLY A 337 12.97 -21.16 -8.63
N THR A 338 14.13 -20.54 -8.92
CA THR A 338 15.01 -20.97 -10.04
C THR A 338 16.31 -21.63 -9.56
N VAL A 339 16.79 -21.32 -8.35
CA VAL A 339 18.15 -21.70 -7.89
C VAL A 339 18.15 -22.64 -6.69
N CYS A 340 17.23 -22.49 -5.76
CA CYS A 340 17.13 -23.32 -4.55
C CYS A 340 15.71 -23.27 -3.97
N ALA A 341 15.44 -24.07 -2.94
CA ALA A 341 14.17 -24.09 -2.23
C ALA A 341 13.93 -22.78 -1.47
N ASP A 342 12.65 -22.47 -1.18
CA ASP A 342 12.21 -21.25 -0.50
C ASP A 342 12.89 -21.05 0.87
N ASP A 343 13.12 -22.13 1.63
CA ASP A 343 13.85 -22.09 2.91
C ASP A 343 15.30 -21.60 2.74
N CYS A 344 15.96 -21.97 1.64
CA CYS A 344 17.30 -21.50 1.33
C CYS A 344 17.29 -20.00 0.98
N LEU A 345 16.30 -19.54 0.21
CA LEU A 345 16.10 -18.12 -0.06
C LEU A 345 15.84 -17.33 1.23
N ALA A 346 15.01 -17.87 2.13
CA ALA A 346 14.72 -17.26 3.43
C ALA A 346 15.98 -17.14 4.30
N ALA A 347 16.84 -18.18 4.34
CA ALA A 347 18.09 -18.18 5.08
C ALA A 347 19.12 -17.15 4.57
N ALA A 348 19.09 -16.80 3.29
CA ALA A 348 19.96 -15.77 2.70
C ALA A 348 19.54 -14.34 3.05
N ILE A 349 18.27 -14.08 3.42
CA ILE A 349 17.76 -12.73 3.70
C ILE A 349 18.58 -12.03 4.78
N PRO A 350 18.78 -12.56 6.00
CA PRO A 350 19.51 -11.88 7.06
C PRO A 350 21.00 -11.67 6.75
N LEU A 351 21.56 -12.37 5.77
CA LEU A 351 22.94 -12.17 5.31
C LEU A 351 23.11 -10.93 4.43
N VAL A 352 22.02 -10.48 3.78
CA VAL A 352 22.03 -9.40 2.79
C VAL A 352 21.30 -8.14 3.29
N PHE A 353 20.28 -8.31 4.14
CA PHE A 353 19.40 -7.23 4.59
C PHE A 353 19.43 -7.07 6.12
N GLY A 354 19.50 -5.82 6.56
CA GLY A 354 19.28 -5.48 7.96
C GLY A 354 17.79 -5.49 8.28
N LEU A 355 17.38 -6.31 9.24
CA LEU A 355 15.96 -6.56 9.52
C LEU A 355 15.47 -5.92 10.83
N THR A 356 16.38 -5.40 11.69
CA THR A 356 15.92 -4.68 12.89
C THR A 356 15.25 -3.36 12.53
N PRO A 357 14.28 -2.85 13.32
CA PRO A 357 13.61 -1.58 13.04
C PRO A 357 14.59 -0.43 12.78
N LYS A 358 15.66 -0.32 13.59
CA LYS A 358 16.70 0.70 13.42
C LYS A 358 17.42 0.57 12.07
N GLN A 359 17.83 -0.66 11.69
CA GLN A 359 18.50 -0.90 10.41
C GLN A 359 17.61 -0.56 9.22
N ILE A 360 16.31 -0.86 9.30
CA ILE A 360 15.33 -0.52 8.26
C ILE A 360 15.18 1.00 8.13
N ILE A 361 15.00 1.68 9.26
CA ILE A 361 14.87 3.15 9.32
C ILE A 361 16.09 3.83 8.70
N ASP A 362 17.28 3.40 9.08
CA ASP A 362 18.54 3.98 8.59
C ASP A 362 18.75 3.70 7.09
N HIS A 363 18.49 2.45 6.66
CA HIS A 363 18.67 2.03 5.28
C HIS A 363 17.82 2.83 4.31
N PHE A 364 16.55 3.07 4.64
CA PHE A 364 15.63 3.85 3.81
C PHE A 364 15.59 5.34 4.16
N LYS A 365 16.28 5.76 5.24
CA LYS A 365 16.24 7.13 5.76
C LYS A 365 14.80 7.59 6.02
N LEU A 366 14.07 6.81 6.82
CA LEU A 366 12.64 7.00 7.04
C LEU A 366 12.28 8.14 7.99
N GLN A 367 13.25 8.77 8.65
CA GLN A 367 13.05 9.91 9.57
C GLN A 367 13.01 11.24 8.81
N ARG A 368 12.20 11.32 7.75
CA ARG A 368 12.05 12.52 6.90
C ARG A 368 10.64 12.58 6.32
N PRO A 369 10.16 13.77 5.91
CA PRO A 369 8.81 13.96 5.38
C PRO A 369 8.69 13.39 3.95
N ILE A 370 8.27 12.13 3.83
CA ILE A 370 8.05 11.41 2.56
C ILE A 370 6.73 10.66 2.52
N TYR A 371 5.91 10.80 3.56
CA TYR A 371 4.76 9.92 3.80
C TYR A 371 3.47 10.40 3.14
N GLY A 372 3.19 11.68 3.12
CA GLY A 372 1.98 12.22 2.48
C GLY A 372 1.83 11.78 1.01
N GLN A 373 2.95 11.73 0.26
CA GLN A 373 2.91 11.23 -1.11
C GLN A 373 2.67 9.70 -1.22
N THR A 374 2.82 8.92 -0.14
CA THR A 374 2.56 7.47 -0.16
C THR A 374 1.08 7.14 0.05
N ALA A 375 0.33 8.02 0.70
CA ALA A 375 -1.05 7.81 1.10
C ALA A 375 -2.02 7.57 -0.07
N VAL A 376 -1.66 7.95 -1.29
CA VAL A 376 -2.49 7.82 -2.49
C VAL A 376 -1.78 7.04 -3.59
N PHE A 377 -2.56 6.32 -4.40
CA PHE A 377 -2.08 5.56 -5.57
C PHE A 377 -1.10 4.42 -5.23
N GLY A 378 -1.19 3.87 -4.03
CA GLY A 378 -0.41 2.74 -3.55
C GLY A 378 0.98 3.11 -3.03
N HIS A 379 1.45 2.33 -2.05
CA HIS A 379 2.76 2.50 -1.41
C HIS A 379 3.89 1.85 -2.20
N PHE A 380 3.59 1.05 -3.22
CA PHE A 380 4.56 0.27 -3.97
C PHE A 380 4.55 0.58 -5.48
N GLY A 381 5.66 0.23 -6.16
CA GLY A 381 5.80 0.34 -7.61
C GLY A 381 6.23 1.73 -8.11
N ARG A 382 6.49 2.69 -7.25
CA ARG A 382 6.93 4.04 -7.59
C ARG A 382 8.41 4.23 -7.26
N LYS A 383 9.23 4.48 -8.30
CA LYS A 383 10.69 4.52 -8.25
C LYS A 383 11.28 5.58 -7.30
N GLU A 384 10.51 6.60 -6.95
CA GLU A 384 10.89 7.66 -6.02
C GLU A 384 11.01 7.17 -4.57
N PHE A 385 10.38 6.05 -4.24
CA PHE A 385 10.44 5.49 -2.89
C PHE A 385 11.69 4.63 -2.68
N PRO A 386 12.40 4.77 -1.55
CA PRO A 386 13.66 4.07 -1.31
C PRO A 386 13.52 2.54 -1.26
N TRP A 387 12.37 2.01 -0.86
CA TRP A 387 12.09 0.56 -0.84
C TRP A 387 11.77 -0.03 -2.21
N GLU A 388 11.76 0.78 -3.26
CA GLU A 388 11.59 0.33 -4.64
C GLU A 388 12.91 0.18 -5.41
N ARG A 389 14.05 0.39 -4.77
CA ARG A 389 15.37 0.15 -5.37
C ARG A 389 15.65 -1.34 -5.56
N THR A 390 16.49 -1.68 -6.54
CA THR A 390 16.93 -3.05 -6.85
C THR A 390 18.47 -3.17 -6.72
N ASP A 391 19.03 -2.52 -5.74
CA ASP A 391 20.47 -2.38 -5.49
C ASP A 391 21.09 -3.55 -4.69
N LYS A 392 20.28 -4.57 -4.34
CA LYS A 392 20.75 -5.78 -3.65
C LYS A 392 20.85 -7.02 -4.56
N VAL A 393 20.60 -6.87 -5.85
CA VAL A 393 20.60 -7.98 -6.84
C VAL A 393 21.92 -8.75 -6.81
N GLU A 394 23.05 -8.07 -6.90
CA GLU A 394 24.36 -8.72 -6.94
C GLU A 394 24.73 -9.35 -5.57
N ALA A 395 24.35 -8.72 -4.46
CA ALA A 395 24.58 -9.28 -3.13
C ALA A 395 23.77 -10.57 -2.92
N LEU A 396 22.51 -10.62 -3.40
CA LEU A 396 21.68 -11.83 -3.36
C LEU A 396 22.27 -12.95 -4.23
N ARG A 397 22.70 -12.63 -5.43
CA ARG A 397 23.36 -13.63 -6.30
C ARG A 397 24.61 -14.19 -5.66
N SER A 398 25.46 -13.33 -5.08
CA SER A 398 26.69 -13.78 -4.41
C SER A 398 26.44 -14.61 -3.15
N ALA A 399 25.29 -14.45 -2.50
CA ALA A 399 24.94 -15.23 -1.32
C ALA A 399 24.32 -16.61 -1.66
N LEU A 400 23.82 -16.79 -2.90
CA LEU A 400 23.03 -17.97 -3.30
C LEU A 400 23.62 -18.74 -4.48
N LEU A 401 24.55 -18.18 -5.21
CA LEU A 401 25.24 -18.77 -6.36
C LEU A 401 26.75 -18.87 -6.12
#